data_86cc16fe80189c0fd329175b9dde1a52
#
_entry.id   86cc16fe80189c0fd329175b9dde1a52
#
_cell.length_a   1.000
_cell.length_b   1.000
_cell.length_c   1.000
_cell.angle_alpha   90.00
_cell.angle_beta   90.00
_cell.angle_gamma   90.00
#
_symmetry.space_group_name_H-M   'P 1'
#
loop_
_entity.id
_entity.type
_entity.pdbx_description
1 polymer ?
#
loop_
_entity_poly.entity_id
_entity_poly.type
_entity_poly.pdbx_seq_one_letter_code
_entity_poly.pdbx_strand_id
1 'polypeptide(L)'
;MSTNTRFDKSRLPSRHVTEGPERAPHRSYYYAMGMTEEEIHQPLVGVATCWNEAAPCNIALNRQAQAVKVGVKAQQGTPREFTTITVTDGIAMGHEGMRSSLASREAIADTVELTMRGHCYDAIVGLAGCDKSLPGMMMAMLRLNVPSVFLYGGSILPGKVPEGADVPADFASRDLTVQDVFEAVGNYQNGSMSQAALEVLERVACPTAGACGGQFTANTMACVSEAIGLALLNSSGMPAPYESR
;
A
#
# COMPACT_ATOMS: atom_id res chain seq x y z
N MET A 1 6.31 -37.61 17.31
CA MET A 1 5.50 -37.88 16.13
C MET A 1 4.68 -36.63 15.87
N SER A 2 5.07 -35.82 14.93
CA SER A 2 4.31 -34.62 14.50
C SER A 2 3.06 -35.14 13.78
N THR A 3 1.88 -34.94 14.37
CA THR A 3 0.62 -35.11 13.65
C THR A 3 0.54 -33.98 12.64
N ASN A 4 1.07 -34.24 11.46
CA ASN A 4 0.93 -33.33 10.32
C ASN A 4 -0.55 -33.36 9.89
N THR A 5 -1.40 -32.63 10.62
CA THR A 5 -2.80 -32.45 10.25
C THR A 5 -2.83 -31.51 9.06
N ARG A 6 -2.86 -32.11 7.87
CA ARG A 6 -3.03 -31.38 6.61
C ARG A 6 -4.29 -30.51 6.72
N PHE A 7 -4.16 -29.24 6.34
CA PHE A 7 -5.29 -28.31 6.38
C PHE A 7 -6.41 -28.77 5.45
N ASP A 8 -7.65 -28.75 5.92
CA ASP A 8 -8.80 -29.10 5.07
C ASP A 8 -9.12 -27.97 4.09
N LYS A 9 -8.78 -28.18 2.81
CA LYS A 9 -9.03 -27.23 1.73
C LYS A 9 -10.34 -27.45 0.98
N SER A 10 -11.20 -28.35 1.44
CA SER A 10 -12.43 -28.74 0.72
C SER A 10 -13.34 -27.56 0.34
N ARG A 11 -13.30 -26.47 1.14
CA ARG A 11 -14.07 -25.24 0.92
C ARG A 11 -13.25 -24.07 0.41
N LEU A 12 -11.95 -24.24 0.21
CA LEU A 12 -11.06 -23.16 -0.19
C LEU A 12 -10.87 -23.11 -1.72
N PRO A 13 -10.81 -21.93 -2.35
CA PRO A 13 -10.48 -21.77 -3.76
C PRO A 13 -9.21 -22.50 -4.18
N SER A 14 -8.16 -22.46 -3.36
CA SER A 14 -6.85 -23.04 -3.67
C SER A 14 -6.87 -24.56 -3.89
N ARG A 15 -7.92 -25.27 -3.45
CA ARG A 15 -8.10 -26.68 -3.79
C ARG A 15 -8.02 -26.94 -5.30
N HIS A 16 -8.48 -25.99 -6.10
CA HIS A 16 -8.52 -26.11 -7.56
C HIS A 16 -7.13 -26.12 -8.22
N VAL A 17 -6.09 -25.75 -7.46
CA VAL A 17 -4.69 -25.72 -7.93
C VAL A 17 -3.75 -26.58 -7.09
N THR A 18 -4.20 -27.09 -5.94
CA THR A 18 -3.35 -27.88 -5.04
C THR A 18 -3.81 -29.31 -4.81
N GLU A 19 -5.12 -29.63 -4.92
CA GLU A 19 -5.65 -30.93 -4.51
C GLU A 19 -5.95 -31.83 -5.72
N GLY A 20 -5.76 -33.13 -5.54
CA GLY A 20 -6.03 -34.17 -6.55
C GLY A 20 -4.85 -34.46 -7.51
N PRO A 21 -4.84 -35.66 -8.13
CA PRO A 21 -3.74 -36.07 -9.03
C PRO A 21 -3.68 -35.21 -10.29
N GLU A 22 -4.80 -34.70 -10.78
CA GLU A 22 -4.89 -33.86 -11.98
C GLU A 22 -4.22 -32.46 -11.76
N ARG A 23 -3.91 -32.12 -10.51
CA ARG A 23 -3.19 -30.88 -10.13
C ARG A 23 -1.67 -31.08 -9.96
N ALA A 24 -1.16 -32.26 -10.29
CA ALA A 24 0.29 -32.49 -10.26
C ALA A 24 1.10 -31.48 -11.11
N PRO A 25 0.69 -31.07 -12.32
CA PRO A 25 1.38 -30.01 -13.06
C PRO A 25 1.41 -28.66 -12.33
N HIS A 26 0.31 -28.29 -11.66
CA HIS A 26 0.26 -27.04 -10.87
C HIS A 26 1.25 -27.10 -9.69
N ARG A 27 1.27 -28.22 -8.96
CA ARG A 27 2.22 -28.40 -7.85
C ARG A 27 3.67 -28.41 -8.33
N SER A 28 3.95 -28.92 -9.55
CA SER A 28 5.29 -28.80 -10.15
C SER A 28 5.76 -27.37 -10.25
N TYR A 29 4.89 -26.42 -10.63
CA TYR A 29 5.23 -25.00 -10.63
C TYR A 29 5.46 -24.45 -9.22
N TYR A 30 4.67 -24.88 -8.25
CA TYR A 30 4.89 -24.48 -6.85
C TYR A 30 6.22 -24.99 -6.32
N TYR A 31 6.60 -26.24 -6.59
CA TYR A 31 7.94 -26.76 -6.26
C TYR A 31 9.07 -26.00 -6.97
N ALA A 32 8.88 -25.63 -8.23
CA ALA A 32 9.85 -24.82 -8.98
C ALA A 32 10.05 -23.42 -8.36
N MET A 33 9.04 -22.88 -7.67
CA MET A 33 9.13 -21.64 -6.90
C MET A 33 9.69 -21.85 -5.48
N GLY A 34 10.17 -23.05 -5.13
CA GLY A 34 10.76 -23.37 -3.83
C GLY A 34 9.76 -23.63 -2.71
N MET A 35 8.47 -23.82 -3.01
CA MET A 35 7.48 -24.18 -1.99
C MET A 35 7.65 -25.61 -1.53
N THR A 36 7.49 -25.84 -0.23
CA THR A 36 7.42 -27.18 0.35
C THR A 36 6.05 -27.81 0.16
N GLU A 37 5.95 -29.12 0.33
CA GLU A 37 4.67 -29.82 0.31
C GLU A 37 3.69 -29.25 1.36
N GLU A 38 4.19 -28.94 2.54
CA GLU A 38 3.39 -28.34 3.60
C GLU A 38 2.82 -26.98 3.16
N GLU A 39 3.66 -26.07 2.63
CA GLU A 39 3.24 -24.76 2.15
C GLU A 39 2.20 -24.84 1.02
N ILE A 40 2.30 -25.84 0.13
CA ILE A 40 1.31 -26.07 -0.96
C ILE A 40 -0.06 -26.41 -0.38
N HIS A 41 -0.10 -27.16 0.73
CA HIS A 41 -1.34 -27.63 1.33
C HIS A 41 -1.89 -26.72 2.45
N GLN A 42 -1.21 -25.61 2.78
CA GLN A 42 -1.73 -24.53 3.60
C GLN A 42 -2.65 -23.60 2.77
N PRO A 43 -3.50 -22.77 3.43
CA PRO A 43 -4.24 -21.72 2.75
C PRO A 43 -3.29 -20.77 2.00
N LEU A 44 -3.59 -20.48 0.72
CA LEU A 44 -2.81 -19.54 -0.08
C LEU A 44 -3.34 -18.13 0.14
N VAL A 45 -2.53 -17.26 0.73
CA VAL A 45 -2.90 -15.89 1.06
C VAL A 45 -2.24 -14.92 0.09
N GLY A 46 -3.03 -14.23 -0.72
CA GLY A 46 -2.53 -13.15 -1.58
C GLY A 46 -2.06 -11.96 -0.75
N VAL A 47 -0.84 -11.50 -0.97
CA VAL A 47 -0.30 -10.25 -0.39
C VAL A 47 -0.19 -9.26 -1.55
N ALA A 48 -1.25 -8.49 -1.76
CA ALA A 48 -1.35 -7.54 -2.85
C ALA A 48 -0.73 -6.20 -2.44
N THR A 49 0.23 -5.69 -3.19
CA THR A 49 0.86 -4.40 -2.90
C THR A 49 0.77 -3.46 -4.09
N CYS A 50 0.75 -2.16 -3.79
CA CYS A 50 0.94 -1.09 -4.77
C CYS A 50 2.39 -0.54 -4.73
N TRP A 51 3.35 -1.36 -4.31
CA TRP A 51 4.74 -0.95 -4.22
C TRP A 51 5.29 -0.50 -5.57
N ASN A 52 5.94 0.64 -5.56
CA ASN A 52 6.78 1.14 -6.64
C ASN A 52 7.68 2.27 -6.12
N GLU A 53 8.62 2.74 -6.93
CA GLU A 53 9.53 3.84 -6.62
C GLU A 53 9.02 5.20 -7.14
N ALA A 54 7.80 5.27 -7.67
CA ALA A 54 7.26 6.47 -8.29
C ALA A 54 6.80 7.53 -7.28
N ALA A 55 6.61 7.16 -6.01
CA ALA A 55 6.10 8.09 -5.01
C ALA A 55 6.45 7.68 -3.57
N PRO A 56 6.60 8.65 -2.66
CA PRO A 56 6.94 8.39 -1.26
C PRO A 56 5.89 7.53 -0.53
N CYS A 57 4.63 7.59 -0.94
CA CYS A 57 3.55 6.79 -0.36
C CYS A 57 3.67 5.28 -0.64
N ASN A 58 4.46 4.86 -1.63
CA ASN A 58 4.56 3.48 -2.07
C ASN A 58 5.89 2.79 -1.71
N ILE A 59 6.97 3.57 -1.53
CA ILE A 59 8.33 3.02 -1.36
C ILE A 59 8.51 2.15 -0.11
N ALA A 60 7.68 2.32 0.93
CA ALA A 60 7.75 1.53 2.16
C ALA A 60 6.92 0.23 2.10
N LEU A 61 6.06 0.05 1.08
CA LEU A 61 5.10 -1.05 1.04
C LEU A 61 5.78 -2.42 0.92
N ASN A 62 6.95 -2.52 0.27
CA ASN A 62 7.69 -3.78 0.19
C ASN A 62 8.15 -4.27 1.58
N ARG A 63 8.65 -3.37 2.44
CA ARG A 63 9.02 -3.71 3.81
C ARG A 63 7.82 -4.20 4.61
N GLN A 64 6.70 -3.50 4.49
CA GLN A 64 5.44 -3.88 5.15
C GLN A 64 4.93 -5.23 4.63
N ALA A 65 5.05 -5.51 3.32
CA ALA A 65 4.68 -6.81 2.76
C ALA A 65 5.52 -7.95 3.34
N GLN A 66 6.82 -7.73 3.62
CA GLN A 66 7.64 -8.75 4.28
C GLN A 66 7.12 -9.05 5.70
N ALA A 67 6.75 -8.02 6.48
CA ALA A 67 6.16 -8.21 7.80
C ALA A 67 4.83 -8.99 7.74
N VAL A 68 3.97 -8.64 6.77
CA VAL A 68 2.72 -9.38 6.51
C VAL A 68 3.01 -10.84 6.20
N LYS A 69 3.98 -11.15 5.35
CA LYS A 69 4.35 -12.54 5.01
C LYS A 69 4.82 -13.33 6.23
N VAL A 70 5.56 -12.70 7.14
CA VAL A 70 5.95 -13.32 8.41
C VAL A 70 4.71 -13.65 9.26
N GLY A 71 3.77 -12.70 9.39
CA GLY A 71 2.53 -12.90 10.12
C GLY A 71 1.66 -14.02 9.54
N VAL A 72 1.51 -14.06 8.21
CA VAL A 72 0.75 -15.12 7.52
C VAL A 72 1.38 -16.51 7.78
N LYS A 73 2.70 -16.63 7.67
CA LYS A 73 3.41 -17.89 7.96
C LYS A 73 3.26 -18.33 9.41
N ALA A 74 3.30 -17.40 10.35
CA ALA A 74 3.11 -17.69 11.77
C ALA A 74 1.72 -18.30 12.09
N GLN A 75 0.72 -18.04 11.24
CA GLN A 75 -0.63 -18.59 11.33
C GLN A 75 -0.87 -19.75 10.35
N GLN A 76 0.19 -20.42 9.91
CA GLN A 76 0.11 -21.58 9.01
C GLN A 76 -0.58 -21.28 7.65
N GLY A 77 -0.43 -20.07 7.16
CA GLY A 77 -0.80 -19.67 5.79
C GLY A 77 0.44 -19.56 4.90
N THR A 78 0.25 -19.73 3.60
CA THR A 78 1.31 -19.55 2.61
C THR A 78 1.12 -18.23 1.86
N PRO A 79 1.94 -17.21 2.15
CA PRO A 79 1.79 -15.89 1.52
C PRO A 79 2.30 -15.92 0.08
N ARG A 80 1.55 -15.30 -0.82
CA ARG A 80 1.90 -15.11 -2.23
C ARG A 80 1.82 -13.62 -2.56
N GLU A 81 3.00 -12.97 -2.60
CA GLU A 81 3.10 -11.54 -2.89
C GLU A 81 2.98 -11.29 -4.39
N PHE A 82 2.22 -10.25 -4.75
CA PHE A 82 2.15 -9.70 -6.10
C PHE A 82 1.91 -8.20 -6.05
N THR A 83 2.23 -7.50 -7.14
CA THR A 83 2.10 -6.05 -7.23
C THR A 83 1.04 -5.65 -8.25
N THR A 84 0.42 -4.50 -8.00
CA THR A 84 -0.40 -3.77 -8.97
C THR A 84 0.14 -2.35 -9.15
N ILE A 85 -0.41 -1.62 -10.11
CA ILE A 85 0.01 -0.27 -10.43
C ILE A 85 -0.38 0.75 -9.36
N THR A 86 0.27 1.91 -9.39
CA THR A 86 -0.21 3.15 -8.77
C THR A 86 0.20 4.33 -9.61
N VAL A 87 -0.72 5.28 -9.82
CA VAL A 87 -0.44 6.62 -10.29
C VAL A 87 -0.62 7.57 -9.11
N THR A 88 0.41 8.34 -8.80
CA THR A 88 0.41 9.26 -7.65
C THR A 88 -0.16 10.60 -8.05
N ASP A 89 -1.25 11.01 -7.42
CA ASP A 89 -1.91 12.30 -7.69
C ASP A 89 -0.94 13.47 -7.51
N GLY A 90 -0.14 13.47 -6.45
CA GLY A 90 0.82 14.54 -6.18
C GLY A 90 1.89 14.76 -7.27
N ILE A 91 2.29 13.71 -7.97
CA ILE A 91 3.23 13.80 -9.11
C ILE A 91 2.47 14.08 -10.41
N ALA A 92 1.25 13.56 -10.55
CA ALA A 92 0.44 13.71 -11.76
C ALA A 92 -0.32 15.06 -11.83
N MET A 93 -0.41 15.77 -10.71
CA MET A 93 -1.16 17.03 -10.60
C MET A 93 -0.61 18.12 -11.51
N GLY A 94 -1.51 18.89 -12.15
CA GLY A 94 -1.15 20.04 -12.99
C GLY A 94 -0.73 19.71 -14.44
N HIS A 95 -0.76 18.43 -14.84
CA HIS A 95 -0.49 18.02 -16.22
C HIS A 95 -1.36 16.85 -16.68
N GLU A 96 -1.24 16.44 -17.96
CA GLU A 96 -2.04 15.37 -18.58
C GLU A 96 -2.04 14.04 -17.80
N GLY A 97 -0.98 13.72 -17.06
CA GLY A 97 -0.87 12.51 -16.25
C GLY A 97 -1.98 12.37 -15.22
N MET A 98 -2.60 13.47 -14.78
CA MET A 98 -3.71 13.44 -13.82
C MET A 98 -4.94 12.67 -14.33
N ARG A 99 -5.15 12.61 -15.64
CA ARG A 99 -6.21 11.79 -16.25
C ARG A 99 -6.00 10.30 -16.01
N SER A 100 -4.75 9.85 -15.93
CA SER A 100 -4.41 8.46 -15.62
C SER A 100 -4.64 8.10 -14.15
N SER A 101 -4.57 9.08 -13.25
CA SER A 101 -4.76 8.85 -11.82
C SER A 101 -6.14 8.24 -11.53
N LEU A 102 -7.22 8.88 -11.95
CA LEU A 102 -8.57 8.37 -11.67
C LEU A 102 -8.80 6.99 -12.32
N ALA A 103 -8.36 6.81 -13.56
CA ALA A 103 -8.49 5.54 -14.28
C ALA A 103 -7.73 4.39 -13.58
N SER A 104 -6.62 4.69 -12.90
CA SER A 104 -5.83 3.69 -12.20
C SER A 104 -6.59 2.98 -11.08
N ARG A 105 -7.57 3.61 -10.45
CA ARG A 105 -8.40 3.02 -9.40
C ARG A 105 -9.09 1.73 -9.87
N GLU A 106 -9.76 1.79 -11.03
CA GLU A 106 -10.43 0.63 -11.62
C GLU A 106 -9.40 -0.44 -12.07
N ALA A 107 -8.32 0.00 -12.72
CA ALA A 107 -7.26 -0.91 -13.14
C ALA A 107 -6.62 -1.66 -11.96
N ILE A 108 -6.42 -1.00 -10.82
CA ILE A 108 -5.94 -1.64 -9.59
C ILE A 108 -6.93 -2.70 -9.11
N ALA A 109 -8.22 -2.35 -9.03
CA ALA A 109 -9.25 -3.28 -8.62
C ALA A 109 -9.30 -4.51 -9.54
N ASP A 110 -9.27 -4.30 -10.85
CA ASP A 110 -9.33 -5.35 -11.86
C ASP A 110 -8.10 -6.27 -11.79
N THR A 111 -6.89 -5.71 -11.73
CA THR A 111 -5.66 -6.53 -11.71
C THR A 111 -5.53 -7.36 -10.43
N VAL A 112 -5.94 -6.83 -9.29
CA VAL A 112 -5.96 -7.57 -8.03
C VAL A 112 -7.01 -8.69 -8.09
N GLU A 113 -8.22 -8.40 -8.56
CA GLU A 113 -9.27 -9.40 -8.71
C GLU A 113 -8.85 -10.53 -9.66
N LEU A 114 -8.29 -10.19 -10.83
CA LEU A 114 -7.82 -11.18 -11.82
C LEU A 114 -6.72 -12.07 -11.25
N THR A 115 -5.76 -11.49 -10.53
CA THR A 115 -4.65 -12.24 -9.92
C THR A 115 -5.17 -13.20 -8.86
N MET A 116 -6.01 -12.73 -7.95
CA MET A 116 -6.59 -13.54 -6.89
C MET A 116 -7.43 -14.71 -7.41
N ARG A 117 -8.31 -14.43 -8.39
CA ARG A 117 -9.18 -15.46 -9.00
C ARG A 117 -8.37 -16.44 -9.85
N GLY A 118 -7.46 -15.93 -10.68
CA GLY A 118 -6.65 -16.76 -11.60
C GLY A 118 -5.74 -17.74 -10.88
N HIS A 119 -5.22 -17.36 -9.70
CA HIS A 119 -4.36 -18.22 -8.88
C HIS A 119 -5.11 -18.91 -7.73
N CYS A 120 -6.42 -18.72 -7.64
CA CYS A 120 -7.28 -19.33 -6.61
C CYS A 120 -6.79 -19.07 -5.18
N TYR A 121 -6.39 -17.83 -4.85
CA TYR A 121 -5.98 -17.49 -3.49
C TYR A 121 -7.19 -17.43 -2.55
N ASP A 122 -7.01 -17.91 -1.32
CA ASP A 122 -8.08 -18.14 -0.34
C ASP A 122 -8.44 -16.90 0.48
N ALA A 123 -7.48 -16.00 0.66
CA ALA A 123 -7.60 -14.78 1.43
C ALA A 123 -6.67 -13.71 0.86
N ILE A 124 -6.87 -12.45 1.25
CA ILE A 124 -6.04 -11.34 0.80
C ILE A 124 -5.64 -10.41 1.95
N VAL A 125 -4.37 -10.01 1.96
CA VAL A 125 -3.90 -8.81 2.67
C VAL A 125 -3.51 -7.79 1.61
N GLY A 126 -4.23 -6.67 1.56
CA GLY A 126 -4.00 -5.61 0.57
C GLY A 126 -3.27 -4.42 1.17
N LEU A 127 -2.15 -4.02 0.58
CA LEU A 127 -1.34 -2.89 1.01
C LEU A 127 -1.38 -1.78 -0.05
N ALA A 128 -1.78 -0.58 0.37
CA ALA A 128 -1.82 0.58 -0.51
C ALA A 128 -1.47 1.87 0.24
N GLY A 129 -0.84 2.82 -0.45
CA GLY A 129 -0.32 4.04 0.18
C GLY A 129 -0.78 5.35 -0.48
N CYS A 130 -1.43 5.32 -1.64
CA CYS A 130 -1.72 6.52 -2.44
C CYS A 130 -3.21 6.66 -2.78
N ASP A 131 -3.61 7.85 -3.19
CA ASP A 131 -4.97 8.34 -3.44
C ASP A 131 -5.92 7.32 -4.07
N LYS A 132 -5.57 6.79 -5.24
CA LYS A 132 -6.43 5.86 -5.98
C LYS A 132 -6.16 4.41 -5.64
N SER A 133 -4.98 4.12 -5.07
CA SER A 133 -4.61 2.75 -4.72
C SER A 133 -5.37 2.23 -3.49
N LEU A 134 -5.69 3.10 -2.50
CA LEU A 134 -6.50 2.68 -1.37
C LEU A 134 -7.91 2.25 -1.80
N PRO A 135 -8.70 3.11 -2.45
CA PRO A 135 -10.05 2.71 -2.87
C PRO A 135 -10.02 1.57 -3.90
N GLY A 136 -9.05 1.54 -4.82
CA GLY A 136 -8.91 0.44 -5.79
C GLY A 136 -8.69 -0.91 -5.12
N MET A 137 -7.79 -0.97 -4.12
CA MET A 137 -7.55 -2.19 -3.35
C MET A 137 -8.80 -2.63 -2.56
N MET A 138 -9.47 -1.69 -1.90
CA MET A 138 -10.72 -1.99 -1.18
C MET A 138 -11.83 -2.48 -2.11
N MET A 139 -11.96 -1.88 -3.31
CA MET A 139 -12.92 -2.35 -4.34
C MET A 139 -12.63 -3.80 -4.74
N ALA A 140 -11.36 -4.17 -4.95
CA ALA A 140 -10.99 -5.55 -5.26
C ALA A 140 -11.39 -6.51 -4.13
N MET A 141 -11.11 -6.15 -2.88
CA MET A 141 -11.46 -6.96 -1.70
C MET A 141 -12.97 -7.20 -1.61
N LEU A 142 -13.78 -6.15 -1.83
CA LEU A 142 -15.24 -6.26 -1.81
C LEU A 142 -15.79 -7.11 -2.96
N ARG A 143 -15.20 -7.00 -4.17
CA ARG A 143 -15.59 -7.82 -5.34
C ARG A 143 -15.22 -9.29 -5.15
N LEU A 144 -14.08 -9.57 -4.53
CA LEU A 144 -13.59 -10.91 -4.26
C LEU A 144 -14.43 -11.65 -3.22
N ASN A 145 -14.89 -10.93 -2.20
CA ASN A 145 -15.66 -11.49 -1.08
C ASN A 145 -14.98 -12.71 -0.43
N VAL A 146 -13.68 -12.63 -0.22
CA VAL A 146 -12.87 -13.60 0.55
C VAL A 146 -12.41 -12.94 1.86
N PRO A 147 -11.93 -13.72 2.85
CA PRO A 147 -11.32 -13.12 4.04
C PRO A 147 -10.25 -12.10 3.66
N SER A 148 -10.39 -10.88 4.14
CA SER A 148 -9.59 -9.74 3.67
C SER A 148 -9.18 -8.85 4.82
N VAL A 149 -7.93 -8.39 4.80
CA VAL A 149 -7.43 -7.34 5.70
C VAL A 149 -6.74 -6.27 4.85
N PHE A 150 -7.15 -5.02 5.01
CA PHE A 150 -6.51 -3.88 4.38
C PHE A 150 -5.45 -3.29 5.31
N LEU A 151 -4.27 -2.96 4.76
CA LEU A 151 -3.21 -2.24 5.45
C LEU A 151 -2.87 -0.96 4.68
N TYR A 152 -3.16 0.17 5.31
CA TYR A 152 -2.72 1.48 4.82
C TYR A 152 -1.21 1.62 4.93
N GLY A 153 -0.52 2.10 3.90
CA GLY A 153 0.93 2.28 3.88
C GLY A 153 1.49 3.29 4.89
N GLY A 154 0.65 4.16 5.44
CA GLY A 154 0.99 5.14 6.45
C GLY A 154 1.22 6.55 5.93
N SER A 155 1.04 7.53 6.80
CA SER A 155 1.32 8.93 6.50
C SER A 155 2.81 9.24 6.53
N ILE A 156 3.20 10.28 5.78
CA ILE A 156 4.52 10.90 5.87
C ILE A 156 4.66 11.64 7.21
N LEU A 157 5.87 11.79 7.72
CA LEU A 157 6.13 12.70 8.84
C LEU A 157 6.10 14.15 8.37
N PRO A 158 5.76 15.11 9.25
CA PRO A 158 5.84 16.50 8.90
C PRO A 158 7.29 16.95 8.71
N GLY A 159 7.49 17.92 7.83
CA GLY A 159 8.76 18.58 7.64
C GLY A 159 9.00 19.70 8.66
N LYS A 160 10.25 20.14 8.76
CA LYS A 160 10.64 21.30 9.58
C LYS A 160 11.69 22.12 8.86
N VAL A 161 11.55 23.43 8.96
CA VAL A 161 12.57 24.35 8.47
C VAL A 161 13.82 24.24 9.35
N PRO A 162 15.02 24.11 8.77
CA PRO A 162 16.26 24.13 9.53
C PRO A 162 16.46 25.47 10.24
N GLU A 163 17.07 25.45 11.43
CA GLU A 163 17.40 26.64 12.18
C GLU A 163 18.31 27.56 11.36
N GLY A 164 17.98 28.86 11.35
CA GLY A 164 18.76 29.86 10.60
C GLY A 164 18.50 29.93 9.10
N ALA A 165 17.59 29.12 8.55
CA ALA A 165 17.20 29.24 7.15
C ALA A 165 16.38 30.52 6.91
N ASP A 166 16.70 31.22 5.80
CA ASP A 166 16.01 32.45 5.40
C ASP A 166 14.69 32.11 4.66
N VAL A 167 13.66 31.83 5.45
CA VAL A 167 12.29 31.57 4.96
C VAL A 167 11.31 32.46 5.75
N PRO A 168 10.12 32.78 5.20
CA PRO A 168 9.11 33.54 5.95
C PRO A 168 8.74 32.88 7.27
N ALA A 169 8.51 33.70 8.30
CA ALA A 169 8.34 33.25 9.69
C ALA A 169 7.14 32.32 9.90
N ASP A 170 6.10 32.44 9.11
CA ASP A 170 4.92 31.59 9.13
C ASP A 170 5.22 30.13 8.74
N PHE A 171 6.18 29.89 7.84
CA PHE A 171 6.67 28.55 7.53
C PHE A 171 7.69 28.05 8.56
N ALA A 172 8.55 28.92 9.07
CA ALA A 172 9.58 28.56 10.05
C ALA A 172 9.03 28.14 11.41
N SER A 173 7.84 28.62 11.78
CA SER A 173 7.25 28.44 13.11
C SER A 173 6.39 27.19 13.29
N ARG A 174 6.15 26.41 12.23
CA ARG A 174 5.23 25.26 12.26
C ARG A 174 5.78 24.03 11.55
N ASP A 175 5.11 22.90 11.75
CA ASP A 175 5.33 21.69 10.98
C ASP A 175 4.85 21.91 9.53
N LEU A 176 5.62 21.37 8.57
CA LEU A 176 5.37 21.52 7.13
C LEU A 176 4.79 20.27 6.51
N THR A 177 4.01 20.47 5.47
CA THR A 177 3.48 19.44 4.59
C THR A 177 3.66 19.83 3.13
N VAL A 178 3.30 18.96 2.21
CA VAL A 178 3.29 19.28 0.76
C VAL A 178 2.39 20.49 0.44
N GLN A 179 1.34 20.74 1.22
CA GLN A 179 0.45 21.89 1.02
C GLN A 179 1.21 23.21 1.18
N ASP A 180 2.14 23.26 2.12
CA ASP A 180 2.97 24.45 2.36
C ASP A 180 3.85 24.77 1.14
N VAL A 181 4.28 23.75 0.39
CA VAL A 181 5.03 23.96 -0.84
C VAL A 181 4.13 24.55 -1.94
N PHE A 182 2.87 24.12 -2.05
CA PHE A 182 1.92 24.76 -2.98
C PHE A 182 1.68 26.24 -2.62
N GLU A 183 1.52 26.56 -1.36
CA GLU A 183 1.39 27.95 -0.89
C GLU A 183 2.68 28.75 -1.16
N ALA A 184 3.84 28.14 -0.94
CA ALA A 184 5.14 28.76 -1.23
C ALA A 184 5.34 29.09 -2.71
N VAL A 185 4.85 28.25 -3.63
CA VAL A 185 4.84 28.56 -5.07
C VAL A 185 4.04 29.82 -5.35
N GLY A 186 2.86 30.00 -4.73
CA GLY A 186 2.07 31.21 -4.85
C GLY A 186 2.81 32.45 -4.33
N ASN A 187 3.48 32.34 -3.19
CA ASN A 187 4.28 33.41 -2.58
C ASN A 187 5.51 33.77 -3.45
N TYR A 188 6.14 32.79 -4.06
CA TYR A 188 7.22 33.02 -5.03
C TYR A 188 6.72 33.75 -6.27
N GLN A 189 5.59 33.32 -6.85
CA GLN A 189 5.02 33.94 -8.06
C GLN A 189 4.59 35.40 -7.86
N ASN A 190 4.11 35.75 -6.66
CA ASN A 190 3.72 37.12 -6.34
C ASN A 190 4.89 38.00 -5.82
N GLY A 191 6.09 37.44 -5.73
CA GLY A 191 7.31 38.14 -5.31
C GLY A 191 7.49 38.32 -3.81
N SER A 192 6.65 37.67 -2.96
CA SER A 192 6.77 37.73 -1.51
C SER A 192 7.73 36.69 -0.92
N MET A 193 8.26 35.78 -1.74
CA MET A 193 9.23 34.75 -1.36
C MET A 193 10.38 34.67 -2.35
N SER A 194 11.60 34.50 -1.88
CA SER A 194 12.78 34.28 -2.71
C SER A 194 12.83 32.84 -3.26
N GLN A 195 13.53 32.64 -4.38
CA GLN A 195 13.79 31.30 -4.90
C GLN A 195 14.53 30.44 -3.87
N ALA A 196 15.50 30.96 -3.17
CA ALA A 196 16.26 30.23 -2.16
C ALA A 196 15.36 29.75 -1.01
N ALA A 197 14.40 30.54 -0.57
CA ALA A 197 13.41 30.13 0.43
C ALA A 197 12.49 29.01 -0.08
N LEU A 198 12.01 29.11 -1.31
CA LEU A 198 11.22 28.06 -1.95
C LEU A 198 12.00 26.75 -2.04
N GLU A 199 13.28 26.79 -2.44
CA GLU A 199 14.15 25.61 -2.50
C GLU A 199 14.40 24.94 -1.15
N VAL A 200 14.43 25.70 -0.08
CA VAL A 200 14.48 25.16 1.30
C VAL A 200 13.20 24.37 1.59
N LEU A 201 12.04 24.97 1.36
CA LEU A 201 10.74 24.35 1.67
C LEU A 201 10.52 23.07 0.86
N GLU A 202 10.84 23.05 -0.43
CA GLU A 202 10.68 21.85 -1.27
C GLU A 202 11.50 20.64 -0.79
N ARG A 203 12.68 20.90 -0.19
CA ARG A 203 13.57 19.83 0.32
C ARG A 203 13.14 19.28 1.66
N VAL A 204 12.44 20.06 2.48
CA VAL A 204 12.17 19.69 3.87
C VAL A 204 10.70 19.33 4.15
N ALA A 205 9.77 19.75 3.31
CA ALA A 205 8.33 19.55 3.56
C ALA A 205 7.88 18.08 3.53
N CYS A 206 8.60 17.21 2.80
CA CYS A 206 8.27 15.80 2.65
C CYS A 206 9.48 14.91 3.04
N PRO A 207 9.80 14.77 4.34
CA PRO A 207 11.11 14.24 4.77
C PRO A 207 11.19 12.70 4.76
N THR A 208 10.08 11.96 4.63
CA THR A 208 10.06 10.50 4.79
C THR A 208 9.20 9.80 3.74
N ALA A 209 9.20 8.47 3.77
CA ALA A 209 8.17 7.67 3.11
C ALA A 209 6.79 7.93 3.73
N GLY A 210 5.74 7.71 2.96
CA GLY A 210 4.35 7.81 3.42
C GLY A 210 3.47 8.63 2.49
N ALA A 211 2.17 8.56 2.72
CA ALA A 211 1.18 9.38 2.03
C ALA A 211 1.21 10.82 2.55
N CYS A 212 0.69 11.75 1.75
CA CYS A 212 0.67 13.18 2.07
C CYS A 212 0.28 13.46 3.53
N GLY A 213 0.97 14.42 4.17
CA GLY A 213 0.77 14.81 5.55
C GLY A 213 -0.49 15.67 5.78
N GLY A 214 -1.62 15.27 5.22
CA GLY A 214 -2.90 15.97 5.36
C GLY A 214 -4.07 15.01 5.16
N GLN A 215 -5.26 15.42 5.55
CA GLN A 215 -6.49 14.65 5.40
C GLN A 215 -7.00 14.68 3.94
N PHE A 216 -6.11 14.37 3.00
CA PHE A 216 -6.44 14.17 1.59
C PHE A 216 -7.02 12.77 1.37
N THR A 217 -7.13 12.32 0.12
CA THR A 217 -7.83 11.06 -0.19
C THR A 217 -7.20 9.85 0.51
N ALA A 218 -5.87 9.71 0.52
CA ALA A 218 -5.21 8.55 1.10
C ALA A 218 -5.53 8.39 2.61
N ASN A 219 -5.31 9.44 3.40
CA ASN A 219 -5.60 9.42 4.83
C ASN A 219 -7.11 9.30 5.12
N THR A 220 -7.97 9.94 4.32
CA THR A 220 -9.42 9.79 4.41
C THR A 220 -9.85 8.35 4.16
N MET A 221 -9.34 7.72 3.09
CA MET A 221 -9.69 6.33 2.78
C MET A 221 -9.10 5.34 3.79
N ALA A 222 -7.97 5.67 4.42
CA ALA A 222 -7.46 4.90 5.54
C ALA A 222 -8.44 4.90 6.73
N CYS A 223 -8.95 6.07 7.12
CA CYS A 223 -9.99 6.18 8.16
C CYS A 223 -11.28 5.43 7.76
N VAL A 224 -11.71 5.55 6.51
CA VAL A 224 -12.86 4.82 5.99
C VAL A 224 -12.65 3.31 6.10
N SER A 225 -11.45 2.80 5.78
CA SER A 225 -11.15 1.36 5.86
C SER A 225 -11.32 0.80 7.27
N GLU A 226 -10.97 1.58 8.30
CA GLU A 226 -11.24 1.22 9.71
C GLU A 226 -12.74 1.28 10.01
N ALA A 227 -13.42 2.36 9.61
CA ALA A 227 -14.84 2.57 9.89
C ALA A 227 -15.74 1.47 9.32
N ILE A 228 -15.39 0.93 8.14
CA ILE A 228 -16.14 -0.18 7.52
C ILE A 228 -15.62 -1.57 7.89
N GLY A 229 -14.61 -1.67 8.77
CA GLY A 229 -14.08 -2.94 9.28
C GLY A 229 -13.16 -3.70 8.33
N LEU A 230 -12.61 -3.08 7.28
CA LEU A 230 -11.61 -3.70 6.40
C LEU A 230 -10.20 -3.63 6.98
N ALA A 231 -9.88 -2.60 7.76
CA ALA A 231 -8.57 -2.43 8.40
C ALA A 231 -8.67 -2.64 9.91
N LEU A 232 -7.53 -2.95 10.53
CA LEU A 232 -7.42 -3.05 11.98
C LEU A 232 -7.55 -1.66 12.63
N LEU A 233 -8.18 -1.59 13.77
CA LEU A 233 -8.33 -0.34 14.54
C LEU A 233 -6.97 0.30 14.83
N ASN A 234 -6.92 1.63 14.71
CA ASN A 234 -5.74 2.47 14.89
C ASN A 234 -4.64 2.31 13.82
N SER A 235 -4.88 1.58 12.74
CA SER A 235 -3.90 1.44 11.66
C SER A 235 -3.84 2.67 10.75
N SER A 236 -4.93 3.44 10.62
CA SER A 236 -5.01 4.62 9.75
C SER A 236 -4.14 5.79 10.22
N GLY A 237 -3.93 5.93 11.53
CA GLY A 237 -3.15 7.02 12.11
C GLY A 237 -1.64 6.78 12.21
N MET A 238 -1.15 5.59 11.86
CA MET A 238 0.26 5.22 12.06
C MET A 238 1.14 5.73 10.91
N PRO A 239 2.19 6.53 11.17
CA PRO A 239 3.13 6.98 10.15
C PRO A 239 3.91 5.83 9.49
N ALA A 240 4.21 5.98 8.18
CA ALA A 240 4.89 4.96 7.39
C ALA A 240 6.31 4.59 7.89
N PRO A 241 7.15 5.52 8.40
CA PRO A 241 8.50 5.19 8.82
C PRO A 241 8.60 4.50 10.19
N TYR A 242 7.52 4.40 10.97
CA TYR A 242 7.57 3.77 12.29
C TYR A 242 7.77 2.26 12.19
N GLU A 243 8.69 1.71 12.99
CA GLU A 243 9.00 0.26 13.01
C GLU A 243 7.85 -0.59 13.54
N SER A 244 7.01 0.00 14.40
CA SER A 244 5.83 -0.67 14.98
C SER A 244 4.66 -0.84 14.01
N ARG A 245 4.82 -0.36 12.78
CA ARG A 245 3.80 -0.45 11.75
C ARG A 245 3.78 -1.81 11.06
#